data_0a7310792e0d194847d4ebe57eb20297
#
_entry.id   0a7310792e0d194847d4ebe57eb20297
#
_cell.length_a   1.000
_cell.length_b   1.000
_cell.length_c   1.000
_cell.angle_alpha   90.00
_cell.angle_beta   90.00
_cell.angle_gamma   90.00
#
_symmetry.space_group_name_H-M   'P 1'
#
loop_
_entity.id
_entity.type
_entity.pdbx_description
1 polymer ?
#
loop_
_entity_poly.entity_id
_entity_poly.type
_entity_poly.pdbx_seq_one_letter_code
_entity_poly.pdbx_strand_id
1 'polypeptide(L)'
;MTFIGIISENNTFENIKNVLEKNLVKDTKLIHINKKSIGNIKNIKFETIIIDLSLNDFINELCTIKHMCDVAKYVVINTDINTDFNIYNFKSTVITYGLNRRATITISSITESSILIYLQRNLKCLNGKTKEIGEEVVRVREEGN
;
A
#
# COMPACT_ATOMS: atom_id res chain seq x y z
N MET A 1 6.61 18.35 2.60
CA MET A 1 5.83 17.54 1.62
C MET A 1 6.00 16.06 1.90
N THR A 2 4.89 15.34 1.90
CA THR A 2 4.88 13.90 2.15
C THR A 2 4.77 13.15 0.83
N PHE A 3 5.61 12.14 0.63
CA PHE A 3 5.58 11.30 -0.57
C PHE A 3 5.09 9.91 -0.25
N ILE A 4 4.17 9.42 -1.07
CA ILE A 4 3.71 8.04 -1.03
C ILE A 4 4.11 7.38 -2.35
N GLY A 5 4.92 6.32 -2.26
CA GLY A 5 5.33 5.55 -3.42
C GLY A 5 4.38 4.37 -3.64
N ILE A 6 4.06 4.07 -4.88
CA ILE A 6 3.18 2.96 -5.23
C ILE A 6 3.85 2.09 -6.27
N ILE A 7 4.15 0.85 -5.90
CA ILE A 7 4.67 -0.18 -6.80
C ILE A 7 3.47 -0.99 -7.28
N SER A 8 3.04 -0.74 -8.52
CA SER A 8 1.86 -1.36 -9.09
C SER A 8 1.88 -1.29 -10.61
N GLU A 9 0.92 -1.95 -11.24
CA GLU A 9 0.63 -1.72 -12.66
C GLU A 9 0.02 -0.32 -12.85
N ASN A 10 0.10 0.18 -14.10
CA ASN A 10 -0.38 1.53 -14.43
C ASN A 10 -1.86 1.74 -14.08
N ASN A 11 -2.71 0.78 -14.43
CA ASN A 11 -4.14 0.89 -14.15
C ASN A 11 -4.43 0.92 -12.64
N THR A 12 -3.74 0.10 -11.89
CA THR A 12 -3.87 0.06 -10.42
C THR A 12 -3.41 1.38 -9.82
N PHE A 13 -2.28 1.92 -10.31
CA PHE A 13 -1.80 3.23 -9.85
C PHE A 13 -2.83 4.32 -10.08
N GLU A 14 -3.41 4.40 -11.28
CA GLU A 14 -4.42 5.41 -11.59
C GLU A 14 -5.66 5.27 -10.72
N ASN A 15 -6.10 4.04 -10.45
CA ASN A 15 -7.24 3.79 -9.56
C ASN A 15 -6.95 4.23 -8.12
N ILE A 16 -5.80 3.87 -7.60
CA ILE A 16 -5.38 4.29 -6.25
C ILE A 16 -5.26 5.80 -6.18
N LYS A 17 -4.65 6.42 -7.18
CA LYS A 17 -4.50 7.86 -7.27
C LYS A 17 -5.85 8.58 -7.24
N ASN A 18 -6.82 8.12 -8.04
CA ASN A 18 -8.14 8.71 -8.09
C ASN A 18 -8.87 8.65 -6.73
N VAL A 19 -8.72 7.55 -6.00
CA VAL A 19 -9.32 7.40 -4.68
C VAL A 19 -8.59 8.24 -3.64
N LEU A 20 -7.27 8.20 -3.62
CA LEU A 20 -6.48 8.89 -2.59
C LEU A 20 -6.48 10.40 -2.76
N GLU A 21 -6.45 10.93 -3.97
CA GLU A 21 -6.46 12.38 -4.20
C GLU A 21 -7.68 13.08 -3.60
N LYS A 22 -8.80 12.37 -3.46
CA LYS A 22 -10.02 12.90 -2.82
C LYS A 22 -9.92 12.96 -1.31
N ASN A 23 -9.02 12.20 -0.70
CA ASN A 23 -8.96 11.99 0.74
C ASN A 23 -7.59 12.31 1.35
N LEU A 24 -6.62 12.76 0.55
CA LEU A 24 -5.27 12.99 1.02
C LEU A 24 -5.16 14.22 1.91
N VAL A 25 -4.27 14.11 2.88
CA VAL A 25 -3.82 15.23 3.67
C VAL A 25 -3.08 16.22 2.76
N LYS A 26 -3.20 17.50 3.06
CA LYS A 26 -2.53 18.58 2.33
C LYS A 26 -1.02 18.31 2.22
N ASP A 27 -0.42 18.66 1.10
CA ASP A 27 0.99 18.45 0.79
C ASP A 27 1.43 17.00 0.65
N THR A 28 0.53 16.12 0.26
CA THR A 28 0.87 14.73 -0.05
C THR A 28 0.92 14.52 -1.56
N LYS A 29 1.97 13.87 -2.03
CA LYS A 29 2.16 13.56 -3.46
C LYS A 29 2.34 12.06 -3.66
N LEU A 30 1.63 11.52 -4.66
CA LEU A 30 1.73 10.12 -5.04
C LEU A 30 2.73 9.96 -6.17
N ILE A 31 3.60 8.97 -6.06
CA ILE A 31 4.62 8.67 -7.07
C ILE A 31 4.51 7.21 -7.47
N HIS A 32 4.35 6.96 -8.77
CA HIS A 32 4.35 5.61 -9.33
C HIS A 32 5.79 5.10 -9.41
N ILE A 33 6.06 3.99 -8.76
CA ILE A 33 7.35 3.33 -8.77
C ILE A 33 7.27 2.14 -9.73
N ASN A 34 8.01 2.21 -10.83
CA ASN A 34 8.13 1.12 -11.79
C ASN A 34 9.61 0.97 -12.20
N LYS A 35 9.90 -0.01 -13.04
CA LYS A 35 11.27 -0.30 -13.45
C LYS A 35 11.93 0.87 -14.17
N LYS A 36 11.15 1.69 -14.87
CA LYS A 36 11.66 2.86 -15.60
C LYS A 36 11.93 4.06 -14.68
N SER A 37 11.08 4.26 -13.67
CA SER A 37 11.17 5.43 -12.80
C SER A 37 12.11 5.25 -11.61
N ILE A 38 12.38 4.01 -11.21
CA ILE A 38 13.06 3.72 -9.94
C ILE A 38 14.45 4.37 -9.84
N GLY A 39 15.18 4.42 -10.95
CA GLY A 39 16.51 5.05 -10.97
C GLY A 39 16.48 6.54 -10.66
N ASN A 40 15.39 7.22 -11.01
CA ASN A 40 15.24 8.67 -10.83
C ASN A 40 14.66 9.04 -9.46
N ILE A 41 14.02 8.10 -8.77
CA ILE A 41 13.29 8.37 -7.52
C ILE A 41 13.89 7.68 -6.31
N LYS A 42 14.96 6.89 -6.49
CA LYS A 42 15.57 6.11 -5.40
C LYS A 42 16.05 6.94 -4.21
N ASN A 43 16.32 8.22 -4.42
CA ASN A 43 16.77 9.13 -3.37
C ASN A 43 15.62 9.89 -2.67
N ILE A 44 14.39 9.71 -3.13
CA ILE A 44 13.23 10.32 -2.48
C ILE A 44 12.94 9.54 -1.19
N LYS A 45 12.74 10.27 -0.11
CA LYS A 45 12.31 9.68 1.16
C LYS A 45 10.79 9.59 1.19
N PHE A 46 10.27 8.38 1.09
CA PHE A 46 8.84 8.13 1.17
C PHE A 46 8.38 7.97 2.60
N GLU A 47 7.24 8.53 2.93
CA GLU A 47 6.53 8.24 4.19
C GLU A 47 5.98 6.81 4.16
N THR A 48 5.36 6.45 3.05
CA THR A 48 4.72 5.15 2.85
C THR A 48 5.04 4.63 1.46
N ILE A 49 5.30 3.34 1.36
CA ILE A 49 5.42 2.64 0.07
C ILE A 49 4.36 1.54 0.05
N ILE A 50 3.51 1.57 -0.98
CA ILE A 50 2.48 0.56 -1.21
C ILE A 50 2.98 -0.41 -2.28
N ILE A 51 2.98 -1.69 -1.97
CA ILE A 51 3.46 -2.74 -2.87
C ILE A 51 2.29 -3.62 -3.28
N ASP A 52 1.87 -3.49 -4.53
CA ASP A 52 0.77 -4.24 -5.14
C ASP A 52 1.19 -4.98 -6.40
N LEU A 53 2.46 -5.34 -6.50
CA LEU A 53 3.03 -6.23 -7.50
C LEU A 53 3.92 -7.25 -6.83
N SER A 54 4.17 -8.36 -7.53
CA SER A 54 5.15 -9.33 -7.05
C SER A 54 6.56 -8.75 -7.08
N LEU A 55 7.25 -8.77 -5.94
CA LEU A 55 8.64 -8.32 -5.86
C LEU A 55 9.58 -9.24 -6.65
N ASN A 56 9.14 -10.44 -6.98
CA ASN A 56 9.89 -11.34 -7.86
C ASN A 56 10.06 -10.75 -9.27
N ASP A 57 9.15 -9.90 -9.70
CA ASP A 57 9.25 -9.21 -10.98
C ASP A 57 10.30 -8.11 -10.99
N PHE A 58 10.83 -7.76 -9.81
CA PHE A 58 11.80 -6.67 -9.59
C PHE A 58 13.15 -7.20 -9.11
N ILE A 59 13.57 -8.39 -9.56
CA ILE A 59 14.81 -9.02 -9.06
C ILE A 59 16.02 -8.09 -9.20
N ASN A 60 16.15 -7.42 -10.34
CA ASN A 60 17.28 -6.52 -10.60
C ASN A 60 17.22 -5.23 -9.79
N GLU A 61 16.03 -4.83 -9.35
CA GLU A 61 15.80 -3.59 -8.58
C GLU A 61 15.59 -3.87 -7.09
N LEU A 62 15.69 -5.13 -6.66
CA LEU A 62 15.28 -5.54 -5.32
C LEU A 62 16.09 -4.85 -4.22
N CYS A 63 17.40 -4.71 -4.40
CA CYS A 63 18.24 -4.01 -3.42
C CYS A 63 17.83 -2.55 -3.26
N THR A 64 17.50 -1.88 -4.35
CA THR A 64 17.03 -0.49 -4.33
C THR A 64 15.68 -0.38 -3.64
N ILE A 65 14.74 -1.27 -3.98
CA ILE A 65 13.41 -1.31 -3.36
C ILE A 65 13.54 -1.56 -1.86
N LYS A 66 14.36 -2.53 -1.45
CA LYS A 66 14.56 -2.81 -0.04
C LYS A 66 15.10 -1.59 0.71
N HIS A 67 16.08 -0.91 0.14
CA HIS A 67 16.63 0.31 0.75
C HIS A 67 15.55 1.40 0.89
N MET A 68 14.77 1.64 -0.15
CA MET A 68 13.68 2.62 -0.12
C MET A 68 12.65 2.26 0.94
N CYS A 69 12.29 0.98 1.05
CA CYS A 69 11.35 0.50 2.05
C CYS A 69 11.89 0.60 3.47
N ASP A 70 13.18 0.32 3.67
CA ASP A 70 13.80 0.42 5.00
C ASP A 70 13.87 1.87 5.51
N VAL A 71 13.98 2.83 4.59
CA VAL A 71 13.99 4.26 4.91
C VAL A 71 12.58 4.81 5.13
N ALA A 72 11.57 4.22 4.46
CA ALA A 72 10.18 4.62 4.63
C ALA A 72 9.70 4.32 6.05
N LYS A 73 8.70 5.07 6.50
CA LYS A 73 8.08 4.84 7.80
C LYS A 73 7.15 3.64 7.77
N TYR A 74 6.38 3.49 6.69
CA TYR A 74 5.43 2.41 6.51
C TYR A 74 5.62 1.72 5.17
N VAL A 75 5.43 0.41 5.15
CA VAL A 75 5.30 -0.39 3.93
C VAL A 75 3.96 -1.10 3.98
N VAL A 76 3.12 -0.86 2.99
CA VAL A 76 1.81 -1.51 2.85
C VAL A 76 1.94 -2.53 1.72
N ILE A 77 1.80 -3.81 2.02
CA ILE A 77 2.09 -4.87 1.07
C ILE A 77 0.94 -5.86 0.90
N ASN A 78 0.64 -6.17 -0.36
CA ASN A 78 -0.34 -7.20 -0.71
C ASN A 78 0.26 -8.57 -0.50
N THR A 79 -0.21 -9.28 0.54
CA THR A 79 0.31 -10.59 0.92
C THR A 79 -0.34 -11.75 0.15
N ASP A 80 -1.36 -11.51 -0.64
CA ASP A 80 -1.88 -12.52 -1.57
C ASP A 80 -0.91 -12.70 -2.74
N ILE A 81 -0.19 -11.64 -3.13
CA ILE A 81 0.80 -11.66 -4.19
C ILE A 81 2.19 -11.97 -3.62
N ASN A 82 2.58 -11.31 -2.52
CA ASN A 82 3.87 -11.48 -1.86
C ASN A 82 3.70 -12.32 -0.59
N THR A 83 3.45 -13.61 -0.76
CA THR A 83 3.18 -14.53 0.36
C THR A 83 4.37 -14.67 1.31
N ASP A 84 5.58 -14.55 0.79
CA ASP A 84 6.83 -14.69 1.55
C ASP A 84 7.46 -13.34 1.90
N PHE A 85 6.64 -12.31 2.14
CA PHE A 85 7.14 -10.95 2.36
C PHE A 85 8.12 -10.83 3.53
N ASN A 86 8.06 -11.75 4.49
CA ASN A 86 8.97 -11.76 5.64
C ASN A 86 10.44 -11.94 5.26
N ILE A 87 10.73 -12.56 4.11
CA ILE A 87 12.12 -12.76 3.66
C ILE A 87 12.83 -11.45 3.37
N TYR A 88 12.10 -10.38 3.04
CA TYR A 88 12.68 -9.08 2.75
C TYR A 88 13.12 -8.33 4.00
N ASN A 89 12.59 -8.71 5.16
CA ASN A 89 12.97 -8.17 6.47
C ASN A 89 13.05 -6.64 6.48
N PHE A 90 11.98 -5.99 6.04
CA PHE A 90 11.90 -4.52 6.03
C PHE A 90 12.00 -3.97 7.45
N LYS A 91 12.81 -2.92 7.63
CA LYS A 91 12.99 -2.23 8.92
C LYS A 91 11.82 -1.31 9.27
N SER A 92 11.04 -0.92 8.28
CA SER A 92 9.85 -0.09 8.45
C SER A 92 8.72 -0.87 9.15
N THR A 93 7.69 -0.14 9.56
CA THR A 93 6.45 -0.78 10.02
C THR A 93 5.71 -1.34 8.81
N VAL A 94 5.52 -2.67 8.78
CA VAL A 94 4.86 -3.36 7.67
C VAL A 94 3.39 -3.56 7.99
N ILE A 95 2.54 -3.10 7.07
CA ILE A 95 1.09 -3.28 7.12
C ILE A 95 0.72 -4.18 5.96
N THR A 96 0.13 -5.33 6.27
CA THR A 96 -0.24 -6.33 5.26
C THR A 96 -1.72 -6.24 4.93
N TYR A 97 -2.07 -6.50 3.67
CA TYR A 97 -3.46 -6.59 3.26
C TYR A 97 -3.65 -7.74 2.27
N GLY A 98 -4.88 -8.21 2.19
CA GLY A 98 -5.24 -9.31 1.31
C GLY A 98 -6.38 -10.15 1.87
N LEU A 99 -6.68 -11.25 1.20
CA LEU A 99 -7.68 -12.22 1.63
C LEU A 99 -7.15 -13.16 2.71
N ASN A 100 -5.83 -13.20 2.89
CA ASN A 100 -5.18 -14.03 3.89
C ASN A 100 -5.57 -13.58 5.30
N ARG A 101 -6.00 -14.52 6.14
CA ARG A 101 -6.42 -14.26 7.53
C ARG A 101 -5.32 -13.66 8.42
N ARG A 102 -4.05 -13.80 8.03
CA ARG A 102 -2.91 -13.23 8.77
C ARG A 102 -2.62 -11.78 8.40
N ALA A 103 -3.26 -11.27 7.34
CA ALA A 103 -3.07 -9.89 6.92
C ALA A 103 -3.62 -8.93 7.97
N THR A 104 -2.97 -7.78 8.14
CA THR A 104 -3.44 -6.71 9.04
C THR A 104 -4.82 -6.22 8.63
N ILE A 105 -5.03 -6.06 7.33
CA ILE A 105 -6.32 -5.68 6.74
C ILE A 105 -6.79 -6.85 5.87
N THR A 106 -7.92 -7.43 6.20
CA THR A 106 -8.49 -8.53 5.41
C THR A 106 -9.94 -8.22 5.05
N ILE A 107 -10.42 -8.91 4.03
CA ILE A 107 -11.81 -8.79 3.58
C ILE A 107 -12.62 -9.88 4.27
N SER A 108 -13.65 -9.49 5.01
CA SER A 108 -14.56 -10.45 5.66
C SER A 108 -15.78 -10.76 4.81
N SER A 109 -16.28 -9.83 4.01
CA SER A 109 -17.36 -10.11 3.06
C SER A 109 -17.38 -9.10 1.92
N ILE A 110 -17.95 -9.52 0.79
CA ILE A 110 -18.09 -8.68 -0.40
C ILE A 110 -19.56 -8.75 -0.83
N THR A 111 -20.17 -7.57 -1.03
CA THR A 111 -21.48 -7.43 -1.64
C THR A 111 -21.37 -6.64 -2.93
N GLU A 112 -22.48 -6.46 -3.66
CA GLU A 112 -22.46 -5.69 -4.92
C GLU A 112 -22.02 -4.22 -4.74
N SER A 113 -22.30 -3.64 -3.58
CA SER A 113 -22.06 -2.21 -3.33
C SER A 113 -21.12 -1.92 -2.18
N SER A 114 -20.67 -2.95 -1.45
CA SER A 114 -19.81 -2.75 -0.29
C SER A 114 -18.85 -3.90 -0.07
N ILE A 115 -17.76 -3.58 0.61
CA ILE A 115 -16.77 -4.54 1.07
C ILE A 115 -16.67 -4.36 2.57
N LEU A 116 -16.83 -5.46 3.32
CA LEU A 116 -16.60 -5.45 4.76
C LEU A 116 -15.15 -5.85 4.99
N ILE A 117 -14.36 -4.93 5.50
CA ILE A 117 -12.96 -5.19 5.86
C ILE A 117 -12.86 -5.43 7.36
N TYR A 118 -11.88 -6.22 7.74
CA TYR A 118 -11.56 -6.46 9.15
C TYR A 118 -10.13 -6.03 9.42
N LEU A 119 -9.99 -5.14 10.38
CA LEU A 119 -8.68 -4.66 10.82
C LEU A 119 -8.25 -5.50 12.02
N GLN A 120 -7.16 -6.25 11.86
CA GLN A 120 -6.68 -7.18 12.89
C GLN A 120 -5.70 -6.56 13.86
N ARG A 121 -5.17 -5.37 13.55
CA ARG A 121 -4.27 -4.60 14.42
C ARG A 121 -4.64 -3.14 14.36
N ASN A 122 -4.40 -2.42 15.45
CA ASN A 122 -4.57 -0.97 15.46
C ASN A 122 -3.61 -0.32 14.46
N LEU A 123 -4.11 0.62 13.68
CA LEU A 123 -3.34 1.36 12.68
C LEU A 123 -3.32 2.84 13.02
N LYS A 124 -2.13 3.44 12.91
CA LYS A 124 -1.97 4.88 12.97
C LYS A 124 -2.14 5.47 11.57
N CYS A 125 -3.13 6.33 11.39
CA CYS A 125 -3.40 6.98 10.12
C CYS A 125 -2.48 8.17 9.89
N LEU A 126 -2.40 8.63 8.63
CA LEU A 126 -1.58 9.79 8.26
C LEU A 126 -2.00 11.07 8.99
N ASN A 127 -3.27 11.20 9.37
CA ASN A 127 -3.78 12.34 10.12
C ASN A 127 -3.48 12.27 11.63
N GLY A 128 -2.71 11.28 12.09
CA GLY A 128 -2.36 11.09 13.49
C GLY A 128 -3.36 10.32 14.33
N LYS A 129 -4.55 10.04 13.79
CA LYS A 129 -5.57 9.26 14.49
C LYS A 129 -5.25 7.77 14.42
N THR A 130 -5.67 7.01 15.44
CA THR A 130 -5.51 5.56 15.48
C THR A 130 -6.81 4.89 15.05
N LYS A 131 -6.70 3.96 14.10
CA LYS A 131 -7.80 3.08 13.69
C LYS A 131 -7.73 1.82 14.55
N GLU A 132 -8.79 1.51 15.27
CA GLU A 132 -8.84 0.37 16.19
C GLU A 132 -9.21 -0.92 15.46
N ILE A 133 -8.86 -2.06 16.08
CA ILE A 133 -9.24 -3.39 15.61
C ILE A 133 -10.76 -3.47 15.47
N GLY A 134 -11.24 -4.01 14.38
CA GLY A 134 -12.67 -4.20 14.14
C GLY A 134 -13.04 -4.21 12.67
N GLU A 135 -14.33 -4.32 12.43
CA GLU A 135 -14.91 -4.33 11.09
C GLU A 135 -15.21 -2.89 10.63
N GLU A 136 -15.05 -2.67 9.34
CA GLU A 136 -15.39 -1.41 8.70
C GLU A 136 -15.99 -1.69 7.33
N VAL A 137 -17.06 -0.95 7.00
CA VAL A 137 -17.72 -1.08 5.70
C VAL A 137 -17.14 -0.06 4.75
N VAL A 138 -16.64 -0.54 3.62
CA VAL A 138 -16.19 0.30 2.51
C VAL A 138 -17.21 0.20 1.39
N ARG A 139 -17.82 1.33 1.02
CA ARG A 139 -18.77 1.36 -0.10
C ARG A 139 -17.99 1.50 -1.40
N VAL A 140 -18.29 0.61 -2.34
CA VAL A 140 -17.67 0.62 -3.65
C VAL A 140 -18.64 1.27 -4.64
N ARG A 141 -18.16 2.28 -5.35
CA ARG A 141 -18.92 2.84 -6.47
C ARG A 141 -18.69 1.97 -7.69
N GLU A 142 -19.77 1.66 -8.40
CA GLU A 142 -19.65 1.00 -9.69
C GLU A 142 -18.94 1.94 -10.67
N GLU A 143 -18.00 1.39 -11.46
CA GLU A 143 -17.36 2.13 -12.51
C GLU A 143 -18.37 2.45 -13.62
N GLY A 144 -18.29 3.65 -14.19
CA GLY A 144 -19.18 4.10 -15.24
C GLY A 144 -20.45 4.77 -14.77
N ASN A 145 -20.63 4.90 -13.47
CA ASN A 145 -21.77 5.63 -12.88
C ASN A 145 -21.41 7.06 -12.53
#